data_3914fd34e2e46b118fcd6d652b0e78c7
#
_entry.id   3914fd34e2e46b118fcd6d652b0e78c7
#
_cell.length_a   1.000
_cell.length_b   1.000
_cell.length_c   1.000
_cell.angle_alpha   90.00
_cell.angle_beta   90.00
_cell.angle_gamma   90.00
#
_symmetry.space_group_name_H-M   'P 1'
#
loop_
_entity.id
_entity.type
_entity.pdbx_description
1 polymer ?
#
loop_
_entity_poly.entity_id
_entity_poly.type
_entity_poly.pdbx_seq_one_letter_code
_entity_poly.pdbx_strand_id
1 'polypeptide(L)'
;KATGAFSGPLRQNLIKILDHVGLHEKLRIETTAELFLQQQHLVQHSSLLRQCILNNGKNYTGTSPNMLRNAFLRQHVEHYFIPQIQNLPDALYIPLGQSVIEILHYLSSLGYLSRNQILDGFPHPSGANAERIQYFLNLKTKDQLSNKTNPEKIDQAKQQLIEKLERLE
;
A
#
# COMPACT_ATOMS: atom_id res chain seq x y z
N LYS A 1 9.76 14.17 10.15
CA LYS A 1 9.19 12.79 10.23
C LYS A 1 9.35 11.98 8.93
N ALA A 2 9.53 12.63 7.76
CA ALA A 2 9.68 11.94 6.47
C ALA A 2 10.90 11.01 6.43
N THR A 3 11.99 11.37 7.06
CA THR A 3 13.22 10.55 7.14
C THR A 3 13.04 9.22 7.86
N GLY A 4 12.09 9.12 8.79
CA GLY A 4 11.78 7.88 9.53
C GLY A 4 10.70 7.01 8.90
N ALA A 5 9.94 7.54 7.91
CA ALA A 5 8.84 6.78 7.30
C ALA A 5 9.38 5.61 6.47
N PHE A 6 8.90 4.40 6.77
CA PHE A 6 9.26 3.17 6.05
C PHE A 6 10.78 2.97 5.91
N SER A 7 11.56 3.24 6.98
CA SER A 7 13.03 3.15 6.94
C SER A 7 13.56 1.75 6.61
N GLY A 8 14.82 1.67 6.18
CA GLY A 8 15.52 0.42 5.92
C GLY A 8 15.03 -0.38 4.71
N PRO A 9 15.09 -1.72 4.77
CA PRO A 9 14.75 -2.60 3.64
C PRO A 9 13.32 -2.43 3.12
N LEU A 10 12.37 -2.05 3.99
CA LEU A 10 10.98 -1.83 3.59
C LEU A 10 10.87 -0.69 2.59
N ARG A 11 11.53 0.46 2.85
CA ARG A 11 11.55 1.60 1.92
C ARG A 11 12.22 1.23 0.61
N GLN A 12 13.36 0.54 0.65
CA GLN A 12 14.08 0.13 -0.55
C GLN A 12 13.24 -0.79 -1.44
N ASN A 13 12.55 -1.74 -0.84
CA ASN A 13 11.64 -2.62 -1.57
C ASN A 13 10.44 -1.87 -2.14
N LEU A 14 9.87 -0.93 -1.38
CA LEU A 14 8.74 -0.11 -1.85
C LEU A 14 9.15 0.72 -3.07
N ILE A 15 10.29 1.40 -3.04
CA ILE A 15 10.83 2.16 -4.17
C ILE A 15 10.96 1.26 -5.40
N LYS A 16 11.63 0.10 -5.28
CA LYS A 16 11.81 -0.84 -6.39
C LYS A 16 10.47 -1.30 -6.99
N ILE A 17 9.48 -1.58 -6.14
CA ILE A 17 8.15 -2.02 -6.57
C ILE A 17 7.44 -0.89 -7.34
N LEU A 18 7.44 0.33 -6.81
CA LEU A 18 6.75 1.46 -7.41
C LEU A 18 7.42 1.93 -8.72
N ASP A 19 8.75 1.93 -8.78
CA ASP A 19 9.50 2.23 -10.00
C ASP A 19 9.27 1.15 -11.06
N HIS A 20 9.24 -0.13 -10.66
CA HIS A 20 9.01 -1.25 -11.57
C HIS A 20 7.64 -1.20 -12.28
N VAL A 21 6.62 -0.64 -11.65
CA VAL A 21 5.29 -0.46 -12.27
C VAL A 21 5.11 0.89 -12.95
N GLY A 22 6.15 1.72 -13.03
CA GLY A 22 6.13 2.98 -13.75
C GLY A 22 5.47 4.15 -13.01
N LEU A 23 5.27 4.08 -11.68
CA LEU A 23 4.68 5.19 -10.94
C LEU A 23 5.54 6.47 -11.03
N HIS A 24 6.86 6.35 -11.05
CA HIS A 24 7.78 7.48 -11.20
C HIS A 24 7.54 8.24 -12.52
N GLU A 25 7.25 7.53 -13.62
CA GLU A 25 6.94 8.16 -14.91
C GLU A 25 5.65 9.00 -14.84
N LYS A 26 4.60 8.45 -14.18
CA LYS A 26 3.34 9.16 -13.96
C LYS A 26 3.51 10.42 -13.09
N LEU A 27 4.41 10.36 -12.13
CA LEU A 27 4.74 11.50 -11.27
C LEU A 27 5.75 12.48 -11.91
N ARG A 28 6.33 12.13 -13.08
CA ARG A 28 7.37 12.90 -13.80
C ARG A 28 8.60 13.15 -12.92
N ILE A 29 9.03 12.12 -12.22
CA ILE A 29 10.25 12.10 -11.38
C ILE A 29 11.18 10.98 -11.87
N GLU A 30 12.46 11.03 -11.54
CA GLU A 30 13.43 10.00 -11.99
C GLU A 30 13.20 8.65 -11.28
N THR A 31 12.84 8.69 -10.01
CA THR A 31 12.57 7.52 -9.15
C THR A 31 11.65 7.90 -8.00
N THR A 32 10.84 6.95 -7.55
CA THR A 32 9.99 7.15 -6.36
C THR A 32 10.80 7.31 -5.05
N ALA A 33 12.12 7.13 -5.08
CA ALA A 33 13.00 7.51 -3.97
C ALA A 33 12.89 9.00 -3.63
N GLU A 34 12.64 9.85 -4.62
CA GLU A 34 12.48 11.30 -4.45
C GLU A 34 11.30 11.67 -3.54
N LEU A 35 10.28 10.81 -3.45
CA LEU A 35 9.13 10.99 -2.54
C LEU A 35 9.55 10.97 -1.06
N PHE A 36 10.74 10.46 -0.76
CA PHE A 36 11.32 10.47 0.59
C PHE A 36 12.39 11.55 0.78
N LEU A 37 12.66 12.32 -0.25
CA LEU A 37 13.71 13.35 -0.31
C LEU A 37 13.14 14.68 -0.80
N GLN A 38 13.52 15.12 -2.01
CA GLN A 38 13.18 16.45 -2.56
C GLN A 38 11.70 16.58 -2.99
N GLN A 39 11.00 15.49 -3.26
CA GLN A 39 9.60 15.49 -3.71
C GLN A 39 8.61 15.08 -2.61
N GLN A 40 8.94 15.35 -1.34
CA GLN A 40 8.09 15.01 -0.20
C GLN A 40 6.70 15.66 -0.25
N HIS A 41 6.56 16.77 -0.95
CA HIS A 41 5.29 17.47 -1.12
C HIS A 41 4.26 16.68 -1.96
N LEU A 42 4.72 15.71 -2.77
CA LEU A 42 3.86 14.84 -3.56
C LEU A 42 3.29 13.65 -2.77
N VAL A 43 3.74 13.43 -1.53
CA VAL A 43 3.33 12.25 -0.75
C VAL A 43 2.95 12.60 0.67
N GLN A 44 1.87 12.00 1.14
CA GLN A 44 1.49 11.98 2.55
C GLN A 44 1.58 10.57 3.11
N HIS A 45 2.46 10.37 4.10
CA HIS A 45 2.51 9.13 4.85
C HIS A 45 1.47 9.15 5.96
N SER A 46 0.54 8.21 5.93
CA SER A 46 -0.56 8.11 6.88
C SER A 46 -0.68 6.71 7.48
N SER A 47 -1.47 6.61 8.53
CA SER A 47 -1.87 5.35 9.14
C SER A 47 -3.38 5.34 9.33
N LEU A 48 -4.02 4.20 9.09
CA LEU A 48 -5.45 4.01 9.34
C LEU A 48 -5.79 4.20 10.82
N LEU A 49 -4.88 3.79 11.69
CA LEU A 49 -5.01 3.96 13.14
C LEU A 49 -4.04 5.06 13.58
N ARG A 50 -4.58 6.19 13.97
CA ARG A 50 -3.80 7.37 14.35
C ARG A 50 -3.07 7.19 15.68
N GLN A 51 -3.61 6.36 16.54
CA GLN A 51 -3.07 6.09 17.88
C GLN A 51 -2.54 4.67 17.95
N CYS A 52 -1.60 4.43 18.86
CA CYS A 52 -1.16 3.09 19.18
C CYS A 52 -2.32 2.31 19.82
N ILE A 53 -2.70 1.22 19.21
CA ILE A 53 -3.73 0.32 19.74
C ILE A 53 -3.04 -0.90 20.35
N LEU A 54 -3.41 -1.21 21.57
CA LEU A 54 -2.95 -2.42 22.25
C LEU A 54 -4.05 -3.50 22.21
N ASN A 55 -3.65 -4.70 21.87
CA ASN A 55 -4.48 -5.89 21.98
C ASN A 55 -3.81 -6.87 22.96
N ASN A 56 -4.44 -7.13 24.10
CA ASN A 56 -3.88 -7.96 25.17
C ASN A 56 -2.45 -7.51 25.59
N GLY A 57 -2.25 -6.21 25.78
CA GLY A 57 -0.97 -5.62 26.19
C GLY A 57 0.13 -5.58 25.11
N LYS A 58 -0.16 -6.05 23.88
CA LYS A 58 0.78 -6.03 22.75
C LYS A 58 0.30 -5.06 21.67
N ASN A 59 1.23 -4.50 20.92
CA ASN A 59 0.89 -3.64 19.79
C ASN A 59 0.01 -4.40 18.79
N TYR A 60 -1.10 -3.76 18.38
CA TYR A 60 -1.96 -4.28 17.33
C TYR A 60 -1.22 -4.32 15.98
N THR A 61 -1.24 -5.48 15.33
CA THR A 61 -0.48 -5.73 14.09
C THR A 61 -1.29 -5.52 12.81
N GLY A 62 -2.54 -5.10 12.92
CA GLY A 62 -3.42 -4.88 11.77
C GLY A 62 -4.25 -6.11 11.35
N THR A 63 -4.04 -7.29 11.94
CA THR A 63 -4.69 -8.53 11.50
C THR A 63 -5.78 -9.04 12.43
N SER A 64 -5.53 -9.10 13.72
CA SER A 64 -6.49 -9.63 14.70
C SER A 64 -6.58 -8.73 15.93
N PRO A 65 -7.80 -8.28 16.27
CA PRO A 65 -9.08 -8.47 15.57
C PRO A 65 -9.12 -7.79 14.19
N ASN A 66 -9.95 -8.27 13.26
CA ASN A 66 -10.13 -7.65 11.95
C ASN A 66 -10.73 -6.24 12.10
N MET A 67 -10.15 -5.23 11.43
CA MET A 67 -10.54 -3.82 11.59
C MET A 67 -11.99 -3.55 11.20
N LEU A 68 -12.51 -4.19 10.16
CA LEU A 68 -13.89 -3.97 9.71
C LEU A 68 -14.92 -4.63 10.64
N ARG A 69 -14.57 -5.79 11.21
CA ARG A 69 -15.47 -6.55 12.09
C ARG A 69 -15.47 -6.05 13.52
N ASN A 70 -14.41 -5.39 13.96
CA ASN A 70 -14.32 -4.79 15.30
C ASN A 70 -14.86 -3.36 15.25
N ALA A 71 -15.98 -3.12 15.93
CA ALA A 71 -16.69 -1.83 15.91
C ALA A 71 -15.79 -0.67 16.37
N PHE A 72 -14.99 -0.85 17.42
CA PHE A 72 -14.09 0.18 17.93
C PHE A 72 -13.02 0.56 16.90
N LEU A 73 -12.38 -0.43 16.28
CA LEU A 73 -11.35 -0.17 15.26
C LEU A 73 -11.96 0.48 14.02
N ARG A 74 -13.10 0.00 13.57
CA ARG A 74 -13.81 0.58 12.42
C ARG A 74 -14.22 2.03 12.68
N GLN A 75 -14.83 2.34 13.81
CA GLN A 75 -15.19 3.71 14.18
C GLN A 75 -13.95 4.62 14.28
N HIS A 76 -12.83 4.09 14.79
CA HIS A 76 -11.58 4.84 14.85
C HIS A 76 -11.06 5.19 13.43
N VAL A 77 -11.09 4.24 12.50
CA VAL A 77 -10.75 4.49 11.09
C VAL A 77 -11.70 5.53 10.48
N GLU A 78 -13.01 5.34 10.64
CA GLU A 78 -14.03 6.26 10.09
C GLU A 78 -13.84 7.69 10.65
N HIS A 79 -13.61 7.82 11.94
CA HIS A 79 -13.47 9.12 12.59
C HIS A 79 -12.19 9.88 12.19
N TYR A 80 -11.05 9.18 12.05
CA TYR A 80 -9.77 9.84 11.83
C TYR A 80 -9.26 9.78 10.40
N PHE A 81 -9.65 8.78 9.61
CA PHE A 81 -9.13 8.61 8.26
C PHE A 81 -10.05 9.19 7.18
N ILE A 82 -11.39 9.15 7.36
CA ILE A 82 -12.32 9.78 6.41
C ILE A 82 -12.04 11.28 6.20
N PRO A 83 -11.82 12.11 7.24
CA PRO A 83 -11.47 13.51 7.03
C PRO A 83 -10.17 13.72 6.23
N GLN A 84 -9.21 12.79 6.35
CA GLN A 84 -7.98 12.87 5.53
C GLN A 84 -8.27 12.61 4.05
N ILE A 85 -9.15 11.65 3.74
CA ILE A 85 -9.59 11.38 2.36
C ILE A 85 -10.31 12.62 1.79
N GLN A 86 -11.22 13.21 2.55
CA GLN A 86 -11.99 14.38 2.11
C GLN A 86 -11.12 15.62 1.84
N ASN A 87 -10.01 15.76 2.58
CA ASN A 87 -9.04 16.83 2.37
C ASN A 87 -8.10 16.59 1.18
N LEU A 88 -8.09 15.38 0.61
CA LEU A 88 -7.23 14.96 -0.50
C LEU A 88 -8.06 14.20 -1.55
N PRO A 89 -9.05 14.85 -2.18
CA PRO A 89 -10.01 14.17 -3.06
C PRO A 89 -9.38 13.50 -4.28
N ASP A 90 -8.26 14.04 -4.77
CA ASP A 90 -7.57 13.54 -5.97
C ASP A 90 -6.36 12.65 -5.64
N ALA A 91 -6.15 12.32 -4.37
CA ALA A 91 -5.00 11.52 -3.97
C ALA A 91 -5.11 10.07 -4.44
N LEU A 92 -3.96 9.49 -4.82
CA LEU A 92 -3.82 8.06 -5.04
C LEU A 92 -3.38 7.39 -3.73
N TYR A 93 -3.97 6.26 -3.43
CA TYR A 93 -3.74 5.53 -2.17
C TYR A 93 -2.92 4.27 -2.45
N ILE A 94 -1.76 4.16 -1.83
CA ILE A 94 -0.86 3.01 -1.91
C ILE A 94 -0.97 2.19 -0.61
N PRO A 95 -1.83 1.16 -0.56
CA PRO A 95 -2.05 0.38 0.66
C PRO A 95 -0.89 -0.57 0.93
N LEU A 96 -0.31 -0.50 2.11
CA LEU A 96 0.72 -1.44 2.55
C LEU A 96 0.11 -2.53 3.44
N GLY A 97 -0.32 -3.61 2.82
CA GLY A 97 -0.86 -4.79 3.48
C GLY A 97 -2.36 -5.01 3.32
N GLN A 98 -2.77 -6.26 3.45
CA GLN A 98 -4.13 -6.72 3.15
C GLN A 98 -5.21 -6.00 3.96
N SER A 99 -4.98 -5.78 5.25
CA SER A 99 -5.96 -5.08 6.09
C SER A 99 -6.18 -3.62 5.68
N VAL A 100 -5.13 -2.96 5.14
CA VAL A 100 -5.25 -1.60 4.60
C VAL A 100 -6.06 -1.61 3.30
N ILE A 101 -5.80 -2.59 2.42
CA ILE A 101 -6.56 -2.79 1.18
C ILE A 101 -8.05 -2.96 1.48
N GLU A 102 -8.39 -3.84 2.42
CA GLU A 102 -9.78 -4.10 2.82
C GLU A 102 -10.50 -2.83 3.32
N ILE A 103 -9.83 -2.04 4.14
CA ILE A 103 -10.37 -0.76 4.63
C ILE A 103 -10.57 0.23 3.48
N LEU A 104 -9.61 0.41 2.58
CA LEU A 104 -9.77 1.34 1.47
C LEU A 104 -10.90 0.90 0.53
N HIS A 105 -11.06 -0.39 0.25
CA HIS A 105 -12.19 -0.89 -0.53
C HIS A 105 -13.53 -0.70 0.20
N TYR A 106 -13.57 -0.87 1.52
CA TYR A 106 -14.74 -0.57 2.33
C TYR A 106 -15.11 0.91 2.23
N LEU A 107 -14.15 1.82 2.43
CA LEU A 107 -14.40 3.26 2.31
C LEU A 107 -14.80 3.67 0.88
N SER A 108 -14.26 3.00 -0.14
CA SER A 108 -14.69 3.17 -1.52
C SER A 108 -16.14 2.71 -1.72
N SER A 109 -16.57 1.61 -1.12
CA SER A 109 -17.98 1.16 -1.19
C SER A 109 -18.96 2.12 -0.51
N LEU A 110 -18.49 2.94 0.42
CA LEU A 110 -19.25 4.02 1.05
C LEU A 110 -19.18 5.35 0.26
N GLY A 111 -18.45 5.40 -0.85
CA GLY A 111 -18.36 6.58 -1.72
C GLY A 111 -17.33 7.64 -1.29
N TYR A 112 -16.46 7.36 -0.31
CA TYR A 112 -15.44 8.33 0.13
C TYR A 112 -14.28 8.49 -0.84
N LEU A 113 -13.96 7.46 -1.63
CA LEU A 113 -12.94 7.49 -2.68
C LEU A 113 -13.30 6.53 -3.81
N SER A 114 -12.74 6.76 -5.01
CA SER A 114 -12.91 5.86 -6.16
C SER A 114 -12.02 4.62 -6.04
N ARG A 115 -12.47 3.48 -6.55
CA ARG A 115 -11.64 2.28 -6.68
C ARG A 115 -10.39 2.51 -7.54
N ASN A 116 -10.45 3.41 -8.50
CA ASN A 116 -9.32 3.75 -9.35
C ASN A 116 -8.23 4.51 -8.60
N GLN A 117 -8.55 5.14 -7.48
CA GLN A 117 -7.58 5.80 -6.61
C GLN A 117 -6.78 4.81 -5.74
N ILE A 118 -7.19 3.53 -5.65
CA ILE A 118 -6.53 2.53 -4.81
C ILE A 118 -5.53 1.76 -5.67
N LEU A 119 -4.25 2.04 -5.51
CA LEU A 119 -3.15 1.36 -6.19
C LEU A 119 -2.72 0.13 -5.38
N ASP A 120 -3.58 -0.87 -5.33
CA ASP A 120 -3.32 -2.19 -4.75
C ASP A 120 -2.76 -3.15 -5.81
N GLY A 121 -2.29 -4.34 -5.39
CA GLY A 121 -1.84 -5.38 -6.33
C GLY A 121 -0.35 -5.68 -6.30
N PHE A 122 0.40 -5.06 -5.40
CA PHE A 122 1.81 -5.40 -5.18
C PHE A 122 2.03 -6.11 -3.84
N PRO A 123 3.10 -6.92 -3.70
CA PRO A 123 3.42 -7.59 -2.44
C PRO A 123 3.80 -6.56 -1.37
N HIS A 124 3.42 -6.83 -0.11
CA HIS A 124 3.86 -6.00 1.00
C HIS A 124 5.40 -5.90 1.02
N PRO A 125 6.00 -4.70 1.10
CA PRO A 125 7.42 -4.47 0.88
C PRO A 125 8.34 -4.95 2.02
N SER A 126 7.81 -5.61 3.05
CA SER A 126 8.62 -6.19 4.13
C SER A 126 9.49 -7.35 3.65
N GLY A 127 10.64 -7.56 4.31
CA GLY A 127 11.53 -8.66 4.02
C GLY A 127 10.91 -10.06 4.13
N ALA A 128 9.84 -10.22 4.92
CA ALA A 128 9.08 -11.46 4.99
C ALA A 128 8.44 -11.88 3.65
N ASN A 129 8.30 -10.96 2.70
CA ASN A 129 7.78 -11.20 1.36
C ASN A 129 8.87 -11.18 0.27
N ALA A 130 10.13 -11.39 0.63
CA ALA A 130 11.25 -11.27 -0.30
C ALA A 130 11.07 -12.08 -1.59
N GLU A 131 10.60 -13.32 -1.51
CA GLU A 131 10.34 -14.16 -2.69
C GLU A 131 9.27 -13.57 -3.61
N ARG A 132 8.16 -13.12 -3.04
CA ARG A 132 7.05 -12.48 -3.79
C ARG A 132 7.50 -11.17 -4.44
N ILE A 133 8.34 -10.40 -3.73
CA ILE A 133 8.91 -9.16 -4.26
C ILE A 133 9.85 -9.46 -5.42
N GLN A 134 10.75 -10.45 -5.30
CA GLN A 134 11.65 -10.83 -6.37
C GLN A 134 10.89 -11.32 -7.61
N TYR A 135 9.83 -12.09 -7.43
CA TYR A 135 8.98 -12.53 -8.53
C TYR A 135 8.25 -11.34 -9.19
N PHE A 136 7.63 -10.47 -8.39
CA PHE A 136 6.96 -9.26 -8.88
C PHE A 136 7.89 -8.37 -9.71
N LEU A 137 9.15 -8.27 -9.31
CA LEU A 137 10.20 -7.50 -9.99
C LEU A 137 10.84 -8.25 -11.19
N ASN A 138 10.34 -9.42 -11.56
CA ASN A 138 10.91 -10.30 -12.62
C ASN A 138 12.36 -10.76 -12.33
N LEU A 139 12.78 -10.79 -11.06
CA LEU A 139 14.08 -11.28 -10.63
C LEU A 139 14.09 -12.78 -10.30
N LYS A 140 12.91 -13.40 -10.27
CA LYS A 140 12.70 -14.85 -10.17
C LYS A 140 11.69 -15.30 -11.21
N THR A 141 11.85 -16.54 -11.70
CA THR A 141 10.90 -17.23 -12.58
C THR A 141 9.93 -18.10 -11.79
N LYS A 142 8.84 -18.56 -12.41
CA LYS A 142 7.81 -19.40 -11.76
C LYS A 142 8.37 -20.69 -11.17
N ASP A 143 9.28 -21.31 -11.85
CA ASP A 143 9.95 -22.57 -11.45
C ASP A 143 10.88 -22.40 -10.23
N GLN A 144 11.27 -21.17 -9.90
CA GLN A 144 12.10 -20.85 -8.74
C GLN A 144 11.29 -20.52 -7.48
N LEU A 145 9.97 -20.54 -7.58
CA LEU A 145 9.10 -20.19 -6.46
C LEU A 145 8.82 -21.39 -5.56
N SER A 146 8.72 -21.11 -4.27
CA SER A 146 8.21 -22.07 -3.32
C SER A 146 6.68 -22.28 -3.49
N ASN A 147 6.17 -23.39 -3.02
CA ASN A 147 4.72 -23.69 -3.00
C ASN A 147 3.88 -22.74 -2.13
N LYS A 148 4.52 -21.83 -1.39
CA LYS A 148 3.85 -20.77 -0.58
C LYS A 148 3.53 -19.52 -1.40
N THR A 149 4.07 -19.41 -2.61
CA THR A 149 3.88 -18.25 -3.49
C THR A 149 3.05 -18.67 -4.69
N ASN A 150 1.90 -18.01 -4.89
CA ASN A 150 1.04 -18.23 -6.05
C ASN A 150 1.39 -17.19 -7.14
N PRO A 151 2.07 -17.58 -8.23
CA PRO A 151 2.49 -16.64 -9.28
C PRO A 151 1.29 -16.06 -10.05
N GLU A 152 0.26 -16.85 -10.33
CA GLU A 152 -0.90 -16.38 -11.11
C GLU A 152 -1.62 -15.22 -10.41
N LYS A 153 -1.74 -15.28 -9.08
CA LYS A 153 -2.33 -14.18 -8.30
C LYS A 153 -1.47 -12.91 -8.35
N ILE A 154 -0.14 -13.07 -8.32
CA ILE A 154 0.78 -11.92 -8.39
C ILE A 154 0.74 -11.32 -9.80
N ASP A 155 0.77 -12.12 -10.84
CA ASP A 155 0.72 -11.67 -12.23
C ASP A 155 -0.58 -10.92 -12.53
N GLN A 156 -1.74 -11.49 -12.11
CA GLN A 156 -3.03 -10.86 -12.28
C GLN A 156 -3.13 -9.52 -11.54
N ALA A 157 -2.68 -9.49 -10.28
CA ALA A 157 -2.72 -8.27 -9.47
C ALA A 157 -1.78 -7.19 -10.03
N LYS A 158 -0.60 -7.58 -10.50
CA LYS A 158 0.37 -6.68 -11.16
C LYS A 158 -0.22 -6.09 -12.44
N GLN A 159 -0.84 -6.92 -13.28
CA GLN A 159 -1.47 -6.47 -14.52
C GLN A 159 -2.58 -5.45 -14.23
N GLN A 160 -3.45 -5.72 -13.28
CA GLN A 160 -4.52 -4.79 -12.88
C GLN A 160 -3.97 -3.46 -12.35
N LEU A 161 -2.86 -3.49 -11.60
CA LEU A 161 -2.21 -2.29 -11.10
C LEU A 161 -1.63 -1.45 -12.26
N ILE A 162 -0.96 -2.08 -13.22
CA ILE A 162 -0.42 -1.41 -14.40
C ILE A 162 -1.55 -0.76 -15.21
N GLU A 163 -2.63 -1.49 -15.47
CA GLU A 163 -3.81 -0.95 -16.17
C GLU A 163 -4.44 0.24 -15.44
N LYS A 164 -4.46 0.23 -14.10
CA LYS A 164 -4.91 1.41 -13.32
C LYS A 164 -3.98 2.60 -13.53
N LEU A 165 -2.67 2.38 -13.48
CA LEU A 165 -1.68 3.44 -13.69
C LEU A 165 -1.76 4.02 -15.10
N GLU A 166 -1.97 3.20 -16.13
CA GLU A 166 -2.11 3.65 -17.51
C GLU A 166 -3.31 4.58 -17.71
N ARG A 167 -4.39 4.36 -16.94
CA ARG A 167 -5.62 5.19 -17.00
C ARG A 167 -5.51 6.51 -16.21
N LEU A 168 -4.45 6.72 -15.46
CA LEU A 168 -4.18 7.99 -14.81
C LEU A 168 -3.63 8.96 -15.85
N GLU A 169 -4.31 10.08 -16.03
CA GLU A 169 -3.89 11.18 -16.90
C GLU A 169 -2.73 12.00 -16.29
#